data_9ec0d88c59288ce5352390c59ccc5a04
#
_entry.id   9ec0d88c59288ce5352390c59ccc5a04
#
_cell.length_a   1.000
_cell.length_b   1.000
_cell.length_c   1.000
_cell.angle_alpha   90.00
_cell.angle_beta   90.00
_cell.angle_gamma   90.00
#
_symmetry.space_group_name_H-M   'P 1'
#
loop_
_entity.id
_entity.type
_entity.pdbx_description
1 polymer ?
#
loop_
_entity_poly.entity_id
_entity_poly.type
_entity_poly.pdbx_seq_one_letter_code
_entity_poly.pdbx_strand_id
1 'polypeptide(L)'
;SHGRPKGKKTHRKLARQEREEGPDRRRDLDADFGVKTYRGKREDGTKWERVVKWFGYKLHLIVDADYELPVAYELTRASRPDNQPAARMVEGLDTEHPELVRYCEAMTGDKSYDDGKLIRQLWEGPDPDSPRRILPIIPKRDDWQGDDETRPLLEGADNITYDCHGQIYCHCWKSRTRREMVYWGYEKGRDAQKWRCPAACYGYECESYERCSGGKEYGRVVRVSRETDRRTFLPVSRTSPKFERLYKKRTSVERVNARLDVSFGFENHYIRGKKKMRARCSLALIVMLAMALGRLRENKTKEADGEQKASPTMRSLVGAT
;
A
#
# COMPACT_ATOMS: atom_id res chain seq x y z
N SER A 1 2.66 10.91 -39.87
CA SER A 1 1.45 10.91 -39.05
C SER A 1 1.51 9.76 -38.08
N HIS A 2 1.69 10.06 -36.81
CA HIS A 2 1.73 9.08 -35.73
C HIS A 2 0.28 8.60 -35.54
N GLY A 3 -0.02 7.39 -36.02
CA GLY A 3 -1.37 6.84 -35.97
C GLY A 3 -1.89 6.80 -34.53
N ARG A 4 -3.06 7.40 -34.32
CA ARG A 4 -3.79 7.27 -33.05
C ARG A 4 -3.91 5.80 -32.67
N PRO A 5 -3.76 5.45 -31.39
CA PRO A 5 -3.90 4.07 -30.95
C PRO A 5 -5.30 3.56 -31.32
N LYS A 6 -5.35 2.42 -31.99
CA LYS A 6 -6.61 1.76 -32.36
C LYS A 6 -7.27 1.23 -31.09
N GLY A 7 -8.59 1.05 -31.10
CA GLY A 7 -9.35 0.58 -29.94
C GLY A 7 -8.83 -0.77 -29.40
N LYS A 8 -9.09 -1.06 -28.12
CA LYS A 8 -8.56 -2.23 -27.39
C LYS A 8 -8.76 -3.59 -28.10
N LYS A 9 -9.92 -3.81 -28.71
CA LYS A 9 -10.24 -5.06 -29.47
C LYS A 9 -9.34 -5.16 -30.72
N THR A 10 -9.19 -4.07 -31.47
CA THR A 10 -8.36 -4.00 -32.66
C THR A 10 -6.88 -4.20 -32.31
N HIS A 11 -6.40 -3.59 -31.24
CA HIS A 11 -5.02 -3.78 -30.75
C HIS A 11 -4.73 -5.25 -30.42
N ARG A 12 -5.63 -5.93 -29.71
CA ARG A 12 -5.48 -7.36 -29.38
C ARG A 12 -5.48 -8.26 -30.60
N LYS A 13 -6.36 -7.99 -31.57
CA LYS A 13 -6.41 -8.74 -32.83
C LYS A 13 -5.10 -8.59 -33.62
N LEU A 14 -4.60 -7.37 -33.71
CA LEU A 14 -3.34 -7.07 -34.39
C LEU A 14 -2.14 -7.68 -33.67
N ALA A 15 -2.10 -7.63 -32.34
CA ALA A 15 -1.03 -8.27 -31.55
C ALA A 15 -1.02 -9.80 -31.68
N ARG A 16 -2.17 -10.42 -31.94
CA ARG A 16 -2.27 -11.85 -32.26
C ARG A 16 -1.75 -12.13 -33.67
N GLN A 17 -2.18 -11.35 -34.64
CA GLN A 17 -1.79 -11.47 -36.03
C GLN A 17 -0.27 -11.33 -36.24
N GLU A 18 0.39 -10.40 -35.53
CA GLU A 18 1.83 -10.21 -35.61
C GLU A 18 2.66 -11.30 -34.92
N ARG A 19 2.07 -12.07 -34.01
CA ARG A 19 2.72 -13.30 -33.49
C ARG A 19 2.77 -14.39 -34.55
N GLU A 20 1.82 -14.38 -35.48
CA GLU A 20 1.70 -15.36 -36.57
C GLU A 20 2.48 -14.91 -37.82
N GLU A 21 2.53 -13.60 -38.11
CA GLU A 21 3.03 -13.01 -39.34
C GLU A 21 4.38 -12.26 -39.21
N GLY A 22 4.90 -12.13 -37.97
CA GLY A 22 6.09 -11.36 -37.68
C GLY A 22 5.86 -9.90 -37.27
N PRO A 23 6.89 -9.21 -36.71
CA PRO A 23 6.69 -7.92 -36.02
C PRO A 23 6.45 -6.76 -36.99
N ASP A 24 5.31 -6.11 -36.91
CA ASP A 24 5.10 -4.78 -37.50
C ASP A 24 5.76 -3.69 -36.64
N ARG A 25 6.94 -3.24 -37.07
CA ARG A 25 7.75 -2.20 -36.41
C ARG A 25 7.05 -0.85 -36.28
N ARG A 26 5.91 -0.63 -36.91
CA ARG A 26 5.12 0.61 -36.81
C ARG A 26 4.26 0.69 -35.56
N ARG A 27 4.14 -0.40 -34.79
CA ARG A 27 3.29 -0.49 -33.59
C ARG A 27 4.07 -0.86 -32.35
N ASP A 28 3.59 -0.42 -31.20
CA ASP A 28 4.09 -0.86 -29.92
C ASP A 28 3.21 -2.01 -29.38
N LEU A 29 3.69 -3.23 -29.61
CA LEU A 29 2.99 -4.46 -29.18
C LEU A 29 3.23 -4.79 -27.72
N ASP A 30 4.27 -4.21 -27.15
CA ASP A 30 4.59 -4.37 -25.73
C ASP A 30 3.69 -3.51 -24.84
N ALA A 31 3.09 -2.45 -25.39
CA ALA A 31 2.14 -1.58 -24.71
C ALA A 31 0.71 -2.14 -24.73
N ASP A 32 -0.15 -1.61 -23.87
CA ASP A 32 -1.59 -1.95 -23.81
C ASP A 32 -2.37 -0.77 -23.22
N PHE A 33 -3.71 -0.89 -23.24
CA PHE A 33 -4.61 0.11 -22.66
C PHE A 33 -4.78 -0.10 -21.16
N GLY A 34 -4.41 0.92 -20.38
CA GLY A 34 -4.82 1.08 -19.00
C GLY A 34 -6.16 1.78 -18.90
N VAL A 35 -6.92 1.47 -17.86
CA VAL A 35 -8.21 2.10 -17.56
C VAL A 35 -8.26 2.40 -16.06
N LYS A 36 -8.58 3.63 -15.71
CA LYS A 36 -8.83 4.04 -14.32
C LYS A 36 -10.19 4.70 -14.25
N THR A 37 -11.02 4.20 -13.35
CA THR A 37 -12.36 4.74 -13.12
C THR A 37 -12.37 5.47 -11.78
N TYR A 38 -12.73 6.75 -11.82
CA TYR A 38 -12.99 7.57 -10.65
C TYR A 38 -14.49 7.64 -10.43
N ARG A 39 -14.91 7.49 -9.18
CA ARG A 39 -16.33 7.59 -8.78
C ARG A 39 -16.44 8.49 -7.57
N GLY A 40 -17.51 9.24 -7.52
CA GLY A 40 -17.81 10.12 -6.39
C GLY A 40 -19.28 10.48 -6.32
N LYS A 41 -19.64 11.23 -5.28
CA LYS A 41 -20.94 11.87 -5.13
C LYS A 41 -20.73 13.38 -5.18
N ARG A 42 -21.62 14.10 -5.86
CA ARG A 42 -21.68 15.55 -5.83
C ARG A 42 -22.38 16.01 -4.55
N GLU A 43 -22.34 17.28 -4.25
CA GLU A 43 -23.03 17.89 -3.10
C GLU A 43 -24.54 17.63 -3.11
N ASP A 44 -25.15 17.55 -4.30
CA ASP A 44 -26.56 17.21 -4.51
C ASP A 44 -26.89 15.71 -4.35
N GLY A 45 -25.88 14.89 -3.97
CA GLY A 45 -26.04 13.44 -3.79
C GLY A 45 -25.96 12.62 -5.10
N THR A 46 -25.88 13.25 -6.26
CA THR A 46 -25.77 12.53 -7.54
C THR A 46 -24.42 11.84 -7.68
N LYS A 47 -24.43 10.59 -8.14
CA LYS A 47 -23.21 9.82 -8.41
C LYS A 47 -22.59 10.26 -9.74
N TRP A 48 -21.28 10.42 -9.76
CA TRP A 48 -20.53 10.66 -11.00
C TRP A 48 -19.47 9.60 -11.22
N GLU A 49 -19.19 9.31 -12.47
CA GLU A 49 -18.12 8.41 -12.89
C GLU A 49 -17.27 9.07 -13.98
N ARG A 50 -15.95 9.04 -13.83
CA ARG A 50 -14.98 9.50 -14.83
C ARG A 50 -14.04 8.35 -15.17
N VAL A 51 -14.02 7.95 -16.44
CA VAL A 51 -13.13 6.91 -16.95
C VAL A 51 -11.97 7.55 -17.68
N VAL A 52 -10.75 7.32 -17.21
CA VAL A 52 -9.50 7.74 -17.88
C VAL A 52 -8.89 6.50 -18.53
N LYS A 53 -8.56 6.62 -19.80
CA LYS A 53 -7.91 5.57 -20.59
C LYS A 53 -6.61 6.10 -21.15
N TRP A 54 -5.55 5.31 -21.02
CA TRP A 54 -4.26 5.62 -21.65
C TRP A 54 -3.71 4.38 -22.35
N PHE A 55 -2.83 4.59 -23.32
CA PHE A 55 -2.13 3.53 -24.01
C PHE A 55 -0.64 3.63 -23.68
N GLY A 56 -0.03 2.55 -23.19
CA GLY A 56 1.38 2.56 -22.83
C GLY A 56 1.75 1.53 -21.77
N TYR A 57 2.57 1.99 -20.86
CA TYR A 57 3.14 1.21 -19.78
C TYR A 57 2.67 1.73 -18.42
N LYS A 58 2.92 0.92 -17.39
CA LYS A 58 2.79 1.30 -16.00
C LYS A 58 4.12 1.02 -15.31
N LEU A 59 4.66 2.03 -14.65
CA LEU A 59 5.82 1.93 -13.79
C LEU A 59 5.33 1.65 -12.37
N HIS A 60 5.81 0.55 -11.79
CA HIS A 60 5.60 0.22 -10.38
C HIS A 60 6.88 0.52 -9.64
N LEU A 61 6.78 1.16 -8.48
CA LEU A 61 7.91 1.58 -7.67
C LEU A 61 7.73 1.15 -6.22
N ILE A 62 8.81 0.65 -5.63
CA ILE A 62 9.01 0.64 -4.18
C ILE A 62 10.00 1.77 -3.88
N VAL A 63 9.63 2.61 -2.93
CA VAL A 63 10.36 3.83 -2.58
C VAL A 63 10.67 3.81 -1.10
N ASP A 64 11.90 4.15 -0.72
CA ASP A 64 12.22 4.51 0.65
C ASP A 64 11.46 5.77 1.03
N ALA A 65 10.64 5.68 2.08
CA ALA A 65 9.71 6.75 2.42
C ALA A 65 10.38 7.95 3.13
N ASP A 66 11.52 7.74 3.74
CA ASP A 66 12.23 8.78 4.50
C ASP A 66 13.18 9.57 3.58
N TYR A 67 13.86 8.87 2.65
CA TYR A 67 14.77 9.51 1.69
C TYR A 67 14.16 9.81 0.33
N GLU A 68 12.96 9.31 0.05
CA GLU A 68 12.28 9.44 -1.26
C GLU A 68 13.12 8.92 -2.42
N LEU A 69 13.79 7.80 -2.20
CA LEU A 69 14.64 7.15 -3.17
C LEU A 69 14.01 5.86 -3.71
N PRO A 70 14.15 5.57 -5.00
CA PRO A 70 13.67 4.31 -5.56
C PRO A 70 14.50 3.14 -5.01
N VAL A 71 13.82 2.12 -4.50
CA VAL A 71 14.41 0.88 -3.98
C VAL A 71 14.28 -0.24 -5.00
N ALA A 72 13.10 -0.39 -5.59
CA ALA A 72 12.87 -1.36 -6.65
C ALA A 72 11.85 -0.83 -7.65
N TYR A 73 11.90 -1.33 -8.89
CA TYR A 73 10.92 -0.97 -9.90
C TYR A 73 10.60 -2.13 -10.83
N GLU A 74 9.38 -2.14 -11.34
CA GLU A 74 8.95 -3.02 -12.42
C GLU A 74 8.15 -2.25 -13.45
N LEU A 75 8.44 -2.48 -14.75
CA LEU A 75 7.70 -1.92 -15.86
C LEU A 75 6.75 -2.97 -16.42
N THR A 76 5.47 -2.68 -16.47
CA THR A 76 4.45 -3.58 -17.03
C THR A 76 3.65 -2.88 -18.13
N ARG A 77 2.85 -3.66 -18.86
CA ARG A 77 1.79 -3.11 -19.71
C ARG A 77 0.77 -2.39 -18.83
N ALA A 78 0.18 -1.32 -19.34
CA ALA A 78 -0.76 -0.49 -18.58
C ALA A 78 -1.99 -1.24 -18.03
N SER A 79 -2.39 -2.38 -18.63
CA SER A 79 -3.53 -3.20 -18.18
C SER A 79 -3.23 -4.12 -16.98
N ARG A 80 -1.97 -4.24 -16.55
CA ARG A 80 -1.61 -5.16 -15.45
C ARG A 80 -2.07 -4.64 -14.09
N PRO A 81 -2.61 -5.51 -13.22
CA PRO A 81 -2.91 -5.16 -11.83
C PRO A 81 -1.66 -4.82 -11.03
N ASP A 82 -1.78 -3.97 -10.01
CA ASP A 82 -0.63 -3.45 -9.26
C ASP A 82 -0.07 -4.44 -8.22
N ASN A 83 -0.90 -5.32 -7.68
CA ASN A 83 -0.51 -6.28 -6.63
C ASN A 83 0.52 -7.32 -7.10
N GLN A 84 0.41 -7.82 -8.33
CA GLN A 84 1.35 -8.83 -8.86
C GLN A 84 2.79 -8.31 -9.00
N PRO A 85 3.04 -7.13 -9.63
CA PRO A 85 4.35 -6.52 -9.65
C PRO A 85 4.91 -6.23 -8.26
N ALA A 86 4.08 -5.76 -7.33
CA ALA A 86 4.50 -5.51 -5.95
C ALA A 86 5.04 -6.78 -5.28
N ALA A 87 4.32 -7.90 -5.39
CA ALA A 87 4.75 -9.16 -4.83
C ALA A 87 6.10 -9.63 -5.41
N ARG A 88 6.28 -9.52 -6.75
CA ARG A 88 7.57 -9.87 -7.39
C ARG A 88 8.72 -8.96 -7.00
N MET A 89 8.46 -7.66 -6.84
CA MET A 89 9.50 -6.72 -6.39
C MET A 89 9.93 -7.02 -4.96
N VAL A 90 8.99 -7.36 -4.07
CA VAL A 90 9.31 -7.78 -2.69
C VAL A 90 10.13 -9.07 -2.69
N GLU A 91 9.78 -10.06 -3.52
CA GLU A 91 10.53 -11.31 -3.69
C GLU A 91 11.94 -11.07 -4.26
N GLY A 92 12.05 -10.18 -5.24
CA GLY A 92 13.34 -9.76 -5.79
C GLY A 92 14.24 -9.10 -4.75
N LEU A 93 13.69 -8.24 -3.89
CA LEU A 93 14.42 -7.61 -2.81
C LEU A 93 14.95 -8.62 -1.77
N ASP A 94 14.23 -9.70 -1.49
CA ASP A 94 14.73 -10.77 -0.60
C ASP A 94 16.00 -11.41 -1.13
N THR A 95 16.09 -11.55 -2.45
CA THR A 95 17.18 -12.24 -3.11
C THR A 95 18.36 -11.31 -3.40
N GLU A 96 18.08 -10.11 -3.88
CA GLU A 96 19.09 -9.17 -4.37
C GLU A 96 19.60 -8.22 -3.27
N HIS A 97 18.72 -7.85 -2.31
CA HIS A 97 18.97 -6.86 -1.27
C HIS A 97 18.37 -7.25 0.08
N PRO A 98 18.73 -8.41 0.66
CA PRO A 98 18.16 -8.88 1.93
C PRO A 98 18.40 -7.92 3.10
N GLU A 99 19.47 -7.12 3.04
CA GLU A 99 19.77 -6.08 4.02
C GLU A 99 18.69 -4.99 4.07
N LEU A 100 18.13 -4.57 2.92
CA LEU A 100 17.04 -3.58 2.87
C LEU A 100 15.77 -4.15 3.47
N VAL A 101 15.47 -5.42 3.16
CA VAL A 101 14.31 -6.12 3.72
C VAL A 101 14.41 -6.26 5.23
N ARG A 102 15.60 -6.60 5.74
CA ARG A 102 15.87 -6.78 7.18
C ARG A 102 15.62 -5.51 8.00
N TYR A 103 15.91 -4.34 7.45
CA TYR A 103 15.72 -3.05 8.13
C TYR A 103 14.36 -2.40 7.82
N CYS A 104 13.54 -2.99 6.95
CA CYS A 104 12.23 -2.46 6.62
C CYS A 104 11.23 -2.72 7.76
N GLU A 105 10.80 -1.67 8.45
CA GLU A 105 9.76 -1.79 9.50
C GLU A 105 8.37 -2.00 8.90
N ALA A 106 8.04 -1.26 7.85
CA ALA A 106 6.69 -1.24 7.30
C ALA A 106 6.69 -0.96 5.79
N MET A 107 5.74 -1.55 5.08
CA MET A 107 5.46 -1.22 3.68
C MET A 107 4.05 -0.64 3.56
N THR A 108 3.97 0.55 2.96
CA THR A 108 2.70 1.25 2.75
C THR A 108 2.24 1.11 1.30
N GLY A 109 0.94 0.95 1.10
CA GLY A 109 0.32 0.91 -0.22
C GLY A 109 -1.11 1.47 -0.18
N ASP A 110 -1.67 1.78 -1.35
CA ASP A 110 -3.07 2.16 -1.43
C ASP A 110 -4.01 0.93 -1.40
N LYS A 111 -5.32 1.15 -1.49
CA LYS A 111 -6.33 0.07 -1.49
C LYS A 111 -6.16 -0.94 -2.64
N SER A 112 -5.42 -0.62 -3.71
CA SER A 112 -5.20 -1.55 -4.83
C SER A 112 -4.30 -2.71 -4.43
N TYR A 113 -3.44 -2.51 -3.43
CA TYR A 113 -2.55 -3.51 -2.86
C TYR A 113 -3.18 -4.36 -1.75
N ASP A 114 -4.47 -4.16 -1.42
CA ASP A 114 -5.19 -4.99 -0.45
C ASP A 114 -5.39 -6.41 -1.01
N ASP A 115 -4.36 -7.22 -0.83
CA ASP A 115 -4.24 -8.60 -1.31
C ASP A 115 -3.68 -9.50 -0.20
N GLY A 116 -4.40 -10.57 0.11
CA GLY A 116 -4.03 -11.47 1.20
C GLY A 116 -2.68 -12.19 1.00
N LYS A 117 -2.26 -12.41 -0.26
CA LYS A 117 -0.96 -13.03 -0.57
C LYS A 117 0.18 -12.04 -0.30
N LEU A 118 0.04 -10.79 -0.76
CA LEU A 118 1.02 -9.74 -0.50
C LEU A 118 1.15 -9.45 1.00
N ILE A 119 0.02 -9.34 1.72
CA ILE A 119 0.00 -9.13 3.18
C ILE A 119 0.72 -10.26 3.91
N ARG A 120 0.48 -11.52 3.51
CA ARG A 120 1.17 -12.68 4.06
C ARG A 120 2.67 -12.62 3.76
N GLN A 121 3.04 -12.36 2.52
CA GLN A 121 4.44 -12.26 2.09
C GLN A 121 5.21 -11.21 2.89
N LEU A 122 4.62 -10.06 3.19
CA LEU A 122 5.24 -9.00 3.99
C LEU A 122 5.45 -9.41 5.44
N TRP A 123 4.46 -10.04 6.06
CA TRP A 123 4.52 -10.37 7.48
C TRP A 123 5.21 -11.69 7.78
N GLU A 124 4.86 -12.73 7.04
CA GLU A 124 5.37 -14.07 7.27
C GLU A 124 6.69 -14.31 6.53
N GLY A 125 6.87 -13.69 5.35
CA GLY A 125 8.04 -13.92 4.52
C GLY A 125 8.02 -15.29 3.84
N PRO A 126 9.14 -15.67 3.20
CA PRO A 126 9.28 -16.96 2.53
C PRO A 126 9.58 -18.12 3.50
N ASP A 127 10.17 -17.81 4.66
CA ASP A 127 10.60 -18.78 5.67
C ASP A 127 9.70 -18.69 6.92
N PRO A 128 8.91 -19.74 7.23
CA PRO A 128 8.08 -19.77 8.43
C PRO A 128 8.86 -19.69 9.73
N ASP A 129 10.08 -20.23 9.77
CA ASP A 129 10.93 -20.28 10.96
C ASP A 129 11.62 -18.92 11.20
N SER A 130 11.78 -18.13 10.14
CA SER A 130 12.36 -16.78 10.20
C SER A 130 11.42 -15.74 9.56
N PRO A 131 10.28 -15.44 10.20
CA PRO A 131 9.29 -14.55 9.61
C PRO A 131 9.80 -13.13 9.45
N ARG A 132 9.54 -12.52 8.29
CA ARG A 132 10.03 -11.21 7.88
C ARG A 132 9.58 -10.06 8.79
N ARG A 133 8.31 -10.09 9.22
CA ARG A 133 7.70 -9.11 10.14
C ARG A 133 7.61 -7.67 9.64
N ILE A 134 7.62 -7.44 8.33
CA ILE A 134 7.31 -6.14 7.74
C ILE A 134 5.83 -5.84 7.93
N LEU A 135 5.51 -4.71 8.58
CA LEU A 135 4.13 -4.30 8.83
C LEU A 135 3.44 -3.90 7.52
N PRO A 136 2.37 -4.60 7.10
CA PRO A 136 1.57 -4.20 5.94
C PRO A 136 0.65 -3.04 6.32
N ILE A 137 0.95 -1.83 5.85
CA ILE A 137 0.15 -0.62 6.08
C ILE A 137 -0.67 -0.33 4.83
N ILE A 138 -1.68 -1.14 4.63
CA ILE A 138 -2.54 -1.14 3.43
C ILE A 138 -4.00 -0.99 3.88
N PRO A 139 -4.73 0.07 3.43
CA PRO A 139 -6.15 0.20 3.70
C PRO A 139 -6.94 -0.94 3.07
N LYS A 140 -7.96 -1.42 3.76
CA LYS A 140 -8.83 -2.46 3.26
C LYS A 140 -9.80 -1.89 2.21
N ARG A 141 -10.11 -2.69 1.19
CA ARG A 141 -11.23 -2.39 0.28
C ARG A 141 -12.54 -2.71 0.98
N ASP A 142 -13.57 -1.93 0.68
CA ASP A 142 -14.94 -2.21 1.08
C ASP A 142 -15.48 -3.33 0.18
N ASP A 143 -15.36 -4.56 0.63
CA ASP A 143 -15.70 -5.76 -0.14
C ASP A 143 -16.83 -6.58 0.50
N TRP A 144 -17.40 -6.10 1.60
CA TRP A 144 -18.59 -6.71 2.18
C TRP A 144 -19.80 -6.42 1.29
N GLN A 145 -20.52 -7.49 0.95
CA GLN A 145 -21.78 -7.41 0.23
C GLN A 145 -22.92 -7.58 1.24
N GLY A 146 -23.95 -6.74 1.12
CA GLY A 146 -25.11 -6.73 2.00
C GLY A 146 -25.13 -5.51 2.92
N ASP A 147 -26.22 -5.41 3.70
CA ASP A 147 -26.51 -4.28 4.58
C ASP A 147 -25.88 -4.44 5.97
N ASP A 148 -25.17 -5.55 6.22
CA ASP A 148 -24.54 -5.81 7.52
C ASP A 148 -23.35 -4.88 7.74
N GLU A 149 -23.51 -3.89 8.59
CA GLU A 149 -22.41 -3.02 9.03
C GLU A 149 -21.36 -3.78 9.85
N THR A 150 -21.74 -4.83 10.57
CA THR A 150 -20.87 -5.62 11.44
C THR A 150 -21.24 -7.11 11.41
N ARG A 151 -20.25 -7.97 11.69
CA ARG A 151 -20.42 -9.43 11.81
C ARG A 151 -19.99 -9.92 13.19
N PRO A 152 -20.60 -10.98 13.73
CA PRO A 152 -20.14 -11.62 14.95
C PRO A 152 -18.67 -12.04 14.83
N LEU A 153 -17.88 -11.79 15.87
CA LEU A 153 -16.47 -12.17 15.90
C LEU A 153 -16.30 -13.65 16.31
N LEU A 154 -17.14 -14.13 17.20
CA LEU A 154 -17.09 -15.49 17.74
C LEU A 154 -18.49 -16.12 17.61
N GLU A 155 -18.53 -17.39 17.23
CA GLU A 155 -19.77 -18.14 17.25
C GLU A 155 -20.36 -18.19 18.66
N GLY A 156 -21.63 -17.87 18.80
CA GLY A 156 -22.33 -17.84 20.07
C GLY A 156 -22.05 -16.63 20.97
N ALA A 157 -21.25 -15.65 20.52
CA ALA A 157 -20.97 -14.42 21.27
C ALA A 157 -21.50 -13.18 20.54
N ASP A 158 -22.80 -12.99 20.51
CA ASP A 158 -23.48 -11.90 19.78
C ASP A 158 -23.15 -10.49 20.27
N ASN A 159 -22.42 -10.38 21.38
CA ASN A 159 -22.08 -9.09 21.96
C ASN A 159 -20.70 -8.56 21.54
N ILE A 160 -19.96 -9.29 20.72
CA ILE A 160 -18.70 -8.82 20.12
C ILE A 160 -18.80 -8.98 18.60
N THR A 161 -18.72 -7.86 17.92
CA THR A 161 -18.77 -7.81 16.45
C THR A 161 -17.57 -7.06 15.89
N TYR A 162 -17.35 -7.16 14.59
CA TYR A 162 -16.34 -6.40 13.87
C TYR A 162 -16.88 -5.90 12.53
N ASP A 163 -16.34 -4.78 12.03
CA ASP A 163 -16.65 -4.23 10.73
C ASP A 163 -15.70 -4.72 9.64
N CYS A 164 -15.96 -4.32 8.40
CA CYS A 164 -15.13 -4.69 7.26
C CYS A 164 -13.68 -4.18 7.35
N HIS A 165 -13.39 -3.18 8.18
CA HIS A 165 -12.03 -2.64 8.40
C HIS A 165 -11.31 -3.30 9.58
N GLY A 166 -11.99 -4.17 10.32
CA GLY A 166 -11.45 -4.89 11.47
C GLY A 166 -11.50 -4.11 12.78
N GLN A 167 -12.35 -3.06 12.87
CA GLN A 167 -12.70 -2.43 14.14
C GLN A 167 -13.59 -3.36 14.94
N ILE A 168 -13.26 -3.58 16.20
CA ILE A 168 -14.03 -4.43 17.11
C ILE A 168 -15.01 -3.57 17.89
N TYR A 169 -16.22 -4.09 18.02
CA TYR A 169 -17.30 -3.47 18.77
C TYR A 169 -17.78 -4.40 19.90
N CYS A 170 -18.11 -3.83 21.04
CA CYS A 170 -18.88 -4.53 22.07
C CYS A 170 -20.31 -3.96 22.15
N HIS A 171 -21.25 -4.85 22.41
CA HIS A 171 -22.64 -4.52 22.63
C HIS A 171 -22.98 -4.80 24.10
N CYS A 172 -23.55 -3.82 24.79
CA CYS A 172 -24.02 -4.00 26.13
C CYS A 172 -25.15 -5.05 26.15
N TRP A 173 -25.08 -6.04 27.03
CA TRP A 173 -26.12 -7.08 27.14
C TRP A 173 -27.50 -6.55 27.50
N LYS A 174 -27.53 -5.48 28.30
CA LYS A 174 -28.80 -4.87 28.76
C LYS A 174 -29.31 -3.82 27.78
N SER A 175 -28.54 -2.75 27.57
CA SER A 175 -28.99 -1.60 26.76
C SER A 175 -28.82 -1.78 25.26
N ARG A 176 -28.13 -2.84 24.81
CA ARG A 176 -27.75 -3.09 23.41
C ARG A 176 -26.91 -1.98 22.78
N THR A 177 -26.43 -1.03 23.55
CA THR A 177 -25.59 0.06 23.09
C THR A 177 -24.28 -0.51 22.48
N ARG A 178 -23.99 -0.17 21.22
CA ARG A 178 -22.76 -0.51 20.52
C ARG A 178 -21.68 0.50 20.86
N ARG A 179 -20.48 0.02 21.21
CA ARG A 179 -19.29 0.86 21.46
C ARG A 179 -18.06 0.26 20.81
N GLU A 180 -17.19 1.10 20.27
CA GLU A 180 -15.90 0.68 19.73
C GLU A 180 -14.99 0.20 20.86
N MET A 181 -14.39 -0.97 20.72
CA MET A 181 -13.33 -1.43 21.59
C MET A 181 -12.02 -0.72 21.28
N VAL A 182 -11.18 -0.54 22.28
CA VAL A 182 -9.91 0.16 22.16
C VAL A 182 -8.83 -0.82 21.74
N TYR A 183 -8.19 -0.58 20.59
CA TYR A 183 -7.03 -1.34 20.17
C TYR A 183 -5.87 -1.12 21.15
N TRP A 184 -5.41 -2.21 21.77
CA TRP A 184 -4.38 -2.19 22.82
C TRP A 184 -3.02 -2.69 22.35
N GLY A 185 -2.91 -3.14 21.11
CA GLY A 185 -1.67 -3.62 20.53
C GLY A 185 -1.76 -5.03 19.96
N TYR A 186 -0.61 -5.56 19.61
CA TYR A 186 -0.45 -6.87 19.01
C TYR A 186 0.45 -7.77 19.88
N GLU A 187 -0.07 -8.94 20.25
CA GLU A 187 0.64 -9.95 21.03
C GLU A 187 1.37 -10.93 20.09
N LYS A 188 2.68 -10.71 19.88
CA LYS A 188 3.51 -11.51 18.94
C LYS A 188 3.48 -13.02 19.23
N GLY A 189 3.54 -13.40 20.51
CA GLY A 189 3.55 -14.82 20.91
C GLY A 189 2.23 -15.55 20.68
N ARG A 190 1.13 -14.82 20.42
CA ARG A 190 -0.21 -15.36 20.15
C ARG A 190 -0.68 -15.09 18.74
N ASP A 191 0.08 -14.39 17.95
CA ASP A 191 -0.29 -13.87 16.63
C ASP A 191 -1.68 -13.22 16.61
N ALA A 192 -1.98 -12.36 17.61
CA ALA A 192 -3.32 -11.84 17.86
C ALA A 192 -3.31 -10.34 18.19
N GLN A 193 -4.32 -9.63 17.69
CA GLN A 193 -4.65 -8.29 18.14
C GLN A 193 -5.29 -8.33 19.52
N LYS A 194 -4.96 -7.38 20.38
CA LYS A 194 -5.56 -7.22 21.71
C LYS A 194 -6.42 -5.97 21.73
N TRP A 195 -7.64 -6.14 22.22
CA TRP A 195 -8.64 -5.09 22.34
C TRP A 195 -9.17 -5.02 23.77
N ARG A 196 -9.43 -3.81 24.25
CA ARG A 196 -9.92 -3.57 25.62
C ARG A 196 -11.29 -2.92 25.64
N CYS A 197 -11.98 -3.16 26.75
CA CYS A 197 -13.27 -2.57 27.06
C CYS A 197 -13.18 -1.03 27.07
N PRO A 198 -14.00 -0.30 26.29
CA PRO A 198 -13.98 1.16 26.27
C PRO A 198 -14.45 1.77 27.61
N ALA A 199 -15.36 1.10 28.34
CA ALA A 199 -15.78 1.55 29.66
C ALA A 199 -14.60 1.59 30.65
N ALA A 200 -13.74 0.55 30.65
CA ALA A 200 -12.54 0.51 31.49
C ALA A 200 -11.45 1.49 31.03
N CYS A 201 -11.38 1.79 29.71
CA CYS A 201 -10.35 2.69 29.19
C CYS A 201 -10.71 4.17 29.32
N TYR A 202 -11.99 4.50 29.19
CA TYR A 202 -12.47 5.89 29.10
C TYR A 202 -13.42 6.29 30.23
N GLY A 203 -13.69 5.38 31.18
CA GLY A 203 -14.60 5.66 32.32
C GLY A 203 -16.08 5.74 31.94
N TYR A 204 -16.50 5.15 30.83
CA TYR A 204 -17.92 5.13 30.47
C TYR A 204 -18.72 4.23 31.40
N GLU A 205 -19.89 4.67 31.78
CA GLU A 205 -20.88 3.81 32.47
C GLU A 205 -21.35 2.69 31.52
N CYS A 206 -21.33 1.45 31.99
CA CYS A 206 -21.80 0.29 31.26
C CYS A 206 -22.55 -0.65 32.23
N GLU A 207 -23.85 -0.77 32.05
CA GLU A 207 -24.74 -1.61 32.90
C GLU A 207 -24.31 -3.10 32.91
N SER A 208 -23.54 -3.53 31.93
CA SER A 208 -23.05 -4.91 31.82
C SER A 208 -21.58 -5.04 32.24
N TYR A 209 -20.98 -4.00 32.83
CA TYR A 209 -19.53 -3.97 33.10
C TYR A 209 -19.10 -5.16 33.97
N GLU A 210 -19.71 -5.39 35.10
CA GLU A 210 -19.37 -6.47 36.02
C GLU A 210 -19.45 -7.85 35.34
N ARG A 211 -20.56 -8.09 34.63
CA ARG A 211 -20.71 -9.33 33.84
C ARG A 211 -19.65 -9.54 32.81
N CYS A 212 -19.25 -8.49 32.08
CA CYS A 212 -18.26 -8.56 31.03
C CYS A 212 -16.83 -8.61 31.57
N SER A 213 -16.53 -7.92 32.67
CA SER A 213 -15.19 -7.83 33.25
C SER A 213 -14.88 -8.99 34.19
N GLY A 214 -15.90 -9.69 34.71
CA GLY A 214 -15.73 -10.67 35.78
C GLY A 214 -15.12 -10.07 37.05
N GLY A 215 -15.47 -8.83 37.36
CA GLY A 215 -14.97 -8.08 38.53
C GLY A 215 -13.56 -7.48 38.35
N LYS A 216 -12.99 -7.54 37.15
CA LYS A 216 -11.62 -7.03 36.89
C LYS A 216 -11.65 -5.56 36.48
N GLU A 217 -10.85 -4.72 37.13
CA GLU A 217 -10.77 -3.27 36.86
C GLU A 217 -10.40 -2.93 35.42
N TYR A 218 -9.52 -3.71 34.78
CA TYR A 218 -9.13 -3.48 33.38
C TYR A 218 -10.21 -3.84 32.37
N GLY A 219 -11.37 -4.34 32.80
CA GLY A 219 -12.50 -4.68 31.97
C GLY A 219 -12.28 -5.92 31.09
N ARG A 220 -13.19 -6.11 30.12
CA ARG A 220 -13.10 -7.22 29.17
C ARG A 220 -11.95 -7.01 28.19
N VAL A 221 -11.18 -8.07 27.96
CA VAL A 221 -10.15 -8.15 26.93
C VAL A 221 -10.58 -9.13 25.85
N VAL A 222 -10.56 -8.70 24.61
CA VAL A 222 -10.80 -9.54 23.43
C VAL A 222 -9.49 -9.69 22.66
N ARG A 223 -9.17 -10.91 22.31
CA ARG A 223 -8.03 -11.24 21.46
C ARG A 223 -8.54 -11.80 20.14
N VAL A 224 -8.09 -11.23 19.05
CA VAL A 224 -8.47 -11.63 17.70
C VAL A 224 -7.25 -12.18 17.00
N SER A 225 -7.25 -13.50 16.77
CA SER A 225 -6.19 -14.13 16.00
C SER A 225 -6.17 -13.61 14.57
N ARG A 226 -4.99 -13.42 14.01
CA ARG A 226 -4.85 -13.09 12.57
C ARG A 226 -5.38 -14.20 11.68
N GLU A 227 -5.41 -15.43 12.14
CA GLU A 227 -5.95 -16.56 11.39
C GLU A 227 -7.45 -16.45 11.12
N THR A 228 -8.18 -15.69 11.94
CA THR A 228 -9.60 -15.41 11.71
C THR A 228 -9.83 -14.76 10.33
N ASP A 229 -9.05 -13.76 10.00
CA ASP A 229 -8.94 -13.16 8.67
C ASP A 229 -7.64 -12.34 8.57
N ARG A 230 -6.61 -12.92 7.97
CA ARG A 230 -5.27 -12.30 7.86
C ARG A 230 -5.26 -10.99 7.09
N ARG A 231 -6.24 -10.77 6.24
CA ARG A 231 -6.40 -9.53 5.47
C ARG A 231 -7.10 -8.45 6.29
N THR A 232 -8.03 -8.82 7.15
CA THR A 232 -8.75 -7.90 8.04
C THR A 232 -7.94 -7.57 9.28
N PHE A 233 -7.40 -8.58 9.97
CA PHE A 233 -6.69 -8.40 11.24
C PHE A 233 -5.16 -8.35 11.03
N LEU A 234 -4.66 -7.17 10.69
CA LEU A 234 -3.23 -6.91 10.52
C LEU A 234 -2.54 -6.82 11.89
N PRO A 235 -1.18 -6.95 11.94
CA PRO A 235 -0.44 -6.73 13.18
C PRO A 235 -0.60 -5.33 13.77
N VAL A 236 -0.99 -4.37 12.95
CA VAL A 236 -1.37 -3.01 13.38
C VAL A 236 -2.80 -2.77 12.93
N SER A 237 -3.71 -2.47 13.87
CA SER A 237 -5.09 -2.13 13.51
C SER A 237 -5.14 -0.89 12.62
N ARG A 238 -5.98 -0.94 11.58
CA ARG A 238 -6.19 0.19 10.65
C ARG A 238 -6.77 1.43 11.34
N THR A 239 -7.43 1.27 12.46
CA THR A 239 -8.00 2.37 13.27
C THR A 239 -7.02 2.94 14.28
N SER A 240 -5.77 2.41 14.33
CA SER A 240 -4.77 2.87 15.29
C SER A 240 -4.02 4.11 14.80
N PRO A 241 -3.62 5.02 15.71
CA PRO A 241 -2.77 6.16 15.36
C PRO A 241 -1.43 5.76 14.72
N LYS A 242 -0.91 4.57 15.07
CA LYS A 242 0.31 4.03 14.44
C LYS A 242 0.08 3.75 12.96
N PHE A 243 -1.06 3.15 12.60
CA PHE A 243 -1.39 2.89 11.20
C PHE A 243 -1.50 4.21 10.41
N GLU A 244 -2.24 5.18 10.93
CA GLU A 244 -2.42 6.49 10.28
C GLU A 244 -1.08 7.21 10.05
N ARG A 245 -0.21 7.25 11.07
CA ARG A 245 1.11 7.87 10.98
C ARG A 245 1.98 7.21 9.90
N LEU A 246 2.03 5.88 9.86
CA LEU A 246 2.79 5.15 8.86
C LEU A 246 2.18 5.31 7.45
N TYR A 247 0.85 5.29 7.34
CA TYR A 247 0.16 5.45 6.07
C TYR A 247 0.41 6.82 5.41
N LYS A 248 0.56 7.88 6.20
CA LYS A 248 0.91 9.22 5.69
C LYS A 248 2.24 9.23 4.92
N LYS A 249 3.16 8.32 5.21
CA LYS A 249 4.43 8.17 4.47
C LYS A 249 4.23 7.71 3.01
N ARG A 250 3.06 7.17 2.65
CA ARG A 250 2.73 6.78 1.27
C ARG A 250 2.91 7.90 0.24
N THR A 251 2.73 9.15 0.64
CA THR A 251 2.91 10.32 -0.24
C THR A 251 4.33 10.45 -0.81
N SER A 252 5.32 9.73 -0.25
CA SER A 252 6.69 9.73 -0.77
C SER A 252 6.77 9.18 -2.19
N VAL A 253 6.02 8.12 -2.51
CA VAL A 253 6.00 7.56 -3.87
C VAL A 253 5.35 8.52 -4.86
N GLU A 254 4.36 9.30 -4.44
CA GLU A 254 3.73 10.32 -5.28
C GLU A 254 4.71 11.44 -5.62
N ARG A 255 5.56 11.85 -4.65
CA ARG A 255 6.62 12.84 -4.89
C ARG A 255 7.70 12.32 -5.83
N VAL A 256 8.08 11.05 -5.73
CA VAL A 256 9.00 10.42 -6.68
C VAL A 256 8.40 10.37 -8.09
N ASN A 257 7.13 9.97 -8.21
CA ASN A 257 6.43 9.99 -9.50
C ASN A 257 6.36 11.40 -10.09
N ALA A 258 6.02 12.41 -9.28
CA ALA A 258 6.00 13.80 -9.74
C ALA A 258 7.37 14.27 -10.26
N ARG A 259 8.48 13.86 -9.64
CA ARG A 259 9.83 14.15 -10.17
C ARG A 259 10.10 13.46 -11.50
N LEU A 260 9.68 12.20 -11.65
CA LEU A 260 9.80 11.49 -12.93
C LEU A 260 9.03 12.20 -14.04
N ASP A 261 7.83 12.72 -13.74
CA ASP A 261 7.00 13.42 -14.73
C ASP A 261 7.55 14.82 -15.03
N VAL A 262 7.86 15.61 -14.02
CA VAL A 262 8.29 17.01 -14.17
C VAL A 262 9.75 17.11 -14.64
N SER A 263 10.69 16.41 -13.95
CA SER A 263 12.11 16.56 -14.23
C SER A 263 12.61 15.69 -15.37
N PHE A 264 11.98 14.53 -15.59
CA PHE A 264 12.40 13.60 -16.65
C PHE A 264 11.37 13.46 -17.79
N GLY A 265 10.26 14.19 -17.74
CA GLY A 265 9.26 14.23 -18.80
C GLY A 265 8.63 12.87 -19.12
N PHE A 266 8.32 12.06 -18.10
CA PHE A 266 7.86 10.68 -18.31
C PHE A 266 6.52 10.58 -19.03
N GLU A 267 5.60 11.53 -18.83
CA GLU A 267 4.33 11.55 -19.54
C GLU A 267 4.46 12.03 -21.01
N ASN A 268 5.53 12.77 -21.33
CA ASN A 268 5.74 13.38 -22.63
C ASN A 268 6.85 12.65 -23.42
N HIS A 269 6.56 11.47 -23.97
CA HIS A 269 7.54 10.71 -24.73
C HIS A 269 6.96 10.00 -25.95
N TYR A 270 7.85 9.70 -26.91
CA TYR A 270 7.54 8.95 -28.14
C TYR A 270 8.22 7.56 -28.16
N ILE A 271 8.64 7.05 -26.99
CA ILE A 271 9.36 5.79 -26.88
C ILE A 271 8.40 4.64 -27.15
N ARG A 272 8.83 3.71 -28.03
CA ARG A 272 8.13 2.47 -28.35
C ARG A 272 8.97 1.27 -27.96
N GLY A 273 8.32 0.24 -27.45
CA GLY A 273 8.93 -1.01 -27.01
C GLY A 273 9.35 -0.99 -25.55
N LYS A 274 8.94 -2.03 -24.82
CA LYS A 274 9.18 -2.20 -23.39
C LYS A 274 10.67 -2.09 -23.03
N LYS A 275 11.56 -2.65 -23.87
CA LYS A 275 13.02 -2.61 -23.65
C LYS A 275 13.58 -1.18 -23.60
N LYS A 276 13.18 -0.33 -24.54
CA LYS A 276 13.61 1.07 -24.59
C LYS A 276 13.02 1.88 -23.44
N MET A 277 11.74 1.65 -23.12
CA MET A 277 11.07 2.31 -21.97
C MET A 277 11.71 1.89 -20.65
N ARG A 278 12.06 0.61 -20.48
CA ARG A 278 12.80 0.13 -19.32
C ARG A 278 14.15 0.82 -19.17
N ALA A 279 14.91 0.95 -20.26
CA ALA A 279 16.20 1.67 -20.24
C ALA A 279 16.03 3.13 -19.80
N ARG A 280 15.01 3.84 -20.30
CA ARG A 280 14.70 5.20 -19.87
C ARG A 280 14.36 5.26 -18.36
N CYS A 281 13.52 4.35 -17.87
CA CYS A 281 13.21 4.28 -16.44
C CYS A 281 14.47 4.04 -15.61
N SER A 282 15.30 3.05 -16.01
CA SER A 282 16.57 2.77 -15.32
C SER A 282 17.47 3.99 -15.24
N LEU A 283 17.67 4.69 -16.36
CA LEU A 283 18.53 5.88 -16.40
C LEU A 283 18.02 6.98 -15.48
N ALA A 284 16.73 7.29 -15.49
CA ALA A 284 16.16 8.30 -14.60
C ALA A 284 16.34 7.93 -13.12
N LEU A 285 16.09 6.66 -12.74
CA LEU A 285 16.28 6.20 -11.38
C LEU A 285 17.76 6.20 -10.96
N ILE A 286 18.69 5.84 -11.87
CA ILE A 286 20.14 5.92 -11.63
C ILE A 286 20.55 7.37 -11.37
N VAL A 287 20.08 8.33 -12.18
CA VAL A 287 20.36 9.76 -11.95
C VAL A 287 19.87 10.21 -10.57
N MET A 288 18.67 9.83 -10.17
CA MET A 288 18.16 10.15 -8.83
C MET A 288 19.05 9.60 -7.72
N LEU A 289 19.50 8.35 -7.84
CA LEU A 289 20.40 7.72 -6.86
C LEU A 289 21.81 8.37 -6.88
N ALA A 290 22.34 8.72 -8.05
CA ALA A 290 23.61 9.42 -8.17
C ALA A 290 23.57 10.82 -7.53
N MET A 291 22.46 11.57 -7.71
CA MET A 291 22.26 12.86 -7.04
C MET A 291 22.21 12.69 -5.51
N ALA A 292 21.52 11.68 -5.01
CA ALA A 292 21.48 11.39 -3.58
C ALA A 292 22.87 11.03 -3.02
N LEU A 293 23.65 10.22 -3.76
CA LEU A 293 25.01 9.88 -3.38
C LEU A 293 25.93 11.11 -3.36
N GLY A 294 25.81 12.00 -4.35
CA GLY A 294 26.51 13.27 -4.38
C GLY A 294 26.23 14.09 -3.11
N ARG A 295 24.95 14.22 -2.74
CA ARG A 295 24.54 14.94 -1.54
C ARG A 295 25.09 14.31 -0.24
N LEU A 296 25.10 12.99 -0.16
CA LEU A 296 25.69 12.31 1.00
C LEU A 296 27.21 12.58 1.11
N ARG A 297 27.93 12.65 -0.02
CA ARG A 297 29.36 13.01 -0.04
C ARG A 297 29.60 14.45 0.39
N GLU A 298 28.83 15.40 -0.15
CA GLU A 298 28.88 16.80 0.27
C GLU A 298 28.61 16.96 1.77
N ASN A 299 27.61 16.25 2.31
CA ASN A 299 27.30 16.30 3.72
C ASN A 299 28.44 15.78 4.61
N LYS A 300 29.16 14.73 4.17
CA LYS A 300 30.33 14.23 4.88
C LYS A 300 31.47 15.26 4.90
N THR A 301 31.69 15.97 3.80
CA THR A 301 32.69 17.03 3.74
C THR A 301 32.30 18.17 4.66
N LYS A 302 31.06 18.65 4.60
CA LYS A 302 30.53 19.71 5.49
C LYS A 302 30.58 19.34 6.97
N GLU A 303 30.35 18.06 7.28
CA GLU A 303 30.49 17.58 8.67
C GLU A 303 31.94 17.65 9.17
N ALA A 304 32.90 17.33 8.31
CA ALA A 304 34.32 17.49 8.64
C ALA A 304 34.71 18.95 8.84
N ASP A 305 34.08 19.86 8.10
CA ASP A 305 34.31 21.30 8.15
C ASP A 305 33.46 22.04 9.19
N GLY A 306 32.61 21.31 9.97
CA GLY A 306 31.73 21.87 11.01
C GLY A 306 30.53 22.66 10.46
N GLU A 307 30.22 22.53 9.18
CA GLU A 307 29.10 23.19 8.54
C GLU A 307 27.76 22.43 8.69
N GLN A 308 26.64 23.15 8.53
CA GLN A 308 25.30 22.56 8.62
C GLN A 308 25.02 21.60 7.45
N LYS A 309 24.60 20.39 7.74
CA LYS A 309 24.23 19.36 6.76
C LYS A 309 22.93 19.73 6.03
N ALA A 310 22.91 19.53 4.71
CA ALA A 310 21.68 19.53 3.97
C ALA A 310 20.95 18.17 4.15
N SER A 311 19.60 18.21 4.19
CA SER A 311 18.82 16.98 4.23
C SER A 311 19.16 16.08 3.03
N PRO A 312 19.46 14.77 3.23
CA PRO A 312 19.75 13.84 2.14
C PRO A 312 18.51 13.51 1.30
N THR A 313 17.32 13.97 1.68
CA THR A 313 16.10 13.73 0.92
C THR A 313 16.15 14.46 -0.42
N MET A 314 15.61 13.82 -1.45
CA MET A 314 15.44 14.46 -2.76
C MET A 314 14.62 15.75 -2.71
N ARG A 315 13.83 15.94 -1.65
CA ARG A 315 13.04 17.16 -1.41
C ARG A 315 13.91 18.43 -1.31
N SER A 316 15.13 18.30 -0.77
CA SER A 316 16.09 19.41 -0.69
C SER A 316 16.81 19.69 -2.01
N LEU A 317 16.77 18.76 -2.98
CA LEU A 317 17.43 18.91 -4.28
C LEU A 317 16.60 19.72 -5.29
N VAL A 318 15.29 19.80 -5.12
CA VAL A 318 14.35 20.47 -6.06
C VAL A 318 13.89 21.84 -5.56
N GLY A 319 14.14 22.19 -4.31
CA GLY A 319 13.69 23.44 -3.69
C GLY A 319 14.62 24.63 -3.82
N ALA A 320 15.61 24.57 -4.70
CA ALA A 320 16.60 25.63 -4.89
C ALA A 320 16.53 26.28 -6.31
N THR A 321 15.30 26.43 -6.84
CA THR A 321 15.07 27.30 -8.03
C THR A 321 13.98 28.29 -7.70
#